data_8d165432839c69d585c0c941c8551fd3
#
_entry.id   8d165432839c69d585c0c941c8551fd3
#
_cell.length_a   1.000
_cell.length_b   1.000
_cell.length_c   1.000
_cell.angle_alpha   90.00
_cell.angle_beta   90.00
_cell.angle_gamma   90.00
#
_symmetry.space_group_name_H-M   'P 1'
#
loop_
_entity.id
_entity.type
_entity.pdbx_description
1 polymer ?
#
loop_
_entity_poly.entity_id
_entity_poly.type
_entity_poly.pdbx_seq_one_letter_code
_entity_poly.pdbx_strand_id
1 'polypeptide(L)'
;MTSKKGYRQGGTKGGTPQGGTEERVQISIVNYLKLQYPNVLFTATMGGQFQKHYSQRLKAKRTGYLRGVSDLLIFEPNKTHNGLFIELKKDKKSYPTKEQKIFIQNALDRGYYAICCKGFDHCKETIDKYFNNEL
;
A
#
# COMPACT_ATOMS: atom_id res chain seq x y z
N MET A 1 -32.55 -36.11 11.77
CA MET A 1 -32.78 -34.70 12.18
C MET A 1 -31.42 -34.03 12.32
N THR A 2 -31.03 -33.27 11.34
CA THR A 2 -29.80 -32.47 11.40
C THR A 2 -30.17 -31.11 11.96
N SER A 3 -29.69 -30.79 13.17
CA SER A 3 -29.82 -29.46 13.73
C SER A 3 -28.90 -28.52 12.96
N LYS A 4 -29.49 -27.60 12.22
CA LYS A 4 -28.75 -26.46 11.67
C LYS A 4 -28.29 -25.58 12.82
N LYS A 5 -27.02 -25.72 13.22
CA LYS A 5 -26.38 -24.70 14.05
C LYS A 5 -26.32 -23.41 13.21
N GLY A 6 -27.21 -22.49 13.50
CA GLY A 6 -27.17 -21.17 12.92
C GLY A 6 -25.84 -20.49 13.29
N TYR A 7 -25.05 -20.17 12.28
CA TYR A 7 -23.97 -19.21 12.44
C TYR A 7 -24.58 -17.88 12.85
N ARG A 8 -24.42 -17.51 14.12
CA ARG A 8 -24.62 -16.14 14.53
C ARG A 8 -23.54 -15.33 13.81
N GLN A 9 -23.92 -14.64 12.77
CA GLN A 9 -23.14 -13.51 12.31
C GLN A 9 -23.10 -12.51 13.45
N GLY A 10 -21.97 -12.45 14.14
CA GLY A 10 -21.67 -11.39 15.06
C GLY A 10 -21.67 -10.10 14.25
N GLY A 11 -22.77 -9.36 14.32
CA GLY A 11 -22.81 -8.01 13.78
C GLY A 11 -21.78 -7.18 14.51
N THR A 12 -20.62 -7.02 13.91
CA THR A 12 -19.73 -5.94 14.27
C THR A 12 -20.50 -4.67 14.00
N LYS A 13 -20.87 -3.96 15.06
CA LYS A 13 -21.32 -2.59 14.96
C LYS A 13 -20.15 -1.80 14.37
N GLY A 14 -20.09 -1.76 13.05
CA GLY A 14 -19.18 -0.93 12.30
C GLY A 14 -19.56 0.52 12.49
N GLY A 15 -19.10 1.11 13.55
CA GLY A 15 -18.85 2.54 13.49
C GLY A 15 -17.81 2.73 12.42
N THR A 16 -18.12 3.43 11.33
CA THR A 16 -17.15 3.90 10.36
C THR A 16 -16.08 4.64 11.14
N PRO A 17 -14.83 4.13 11.22
CA PRO A 17 -13.80 4.86 11.94
C PRO A 17 -13.52 6.11 11.14
N GLN A 18 -13.88 7.24 11.69
CA GLN A 18 -13.40 8.52 11.19
C GLN A 18 -11.87 8.52 11.34
N GLY A 19 -11.14 8.53 10.22
CA GLY A 19 -9.70 8.41 10.21
C GLY A 19 -9.25 6.94 10.34
N GLY A 20 -9.20 6.23 9.22
CA GLY A 20 -8.61 4.90 9.17
C GLY A 20 -7.15 4.93 9.55
N THR A 21 -6.65 3.86 10.18
CA THR A 21 -5.21 3.62 10.30
C THR A 21 -4.61 3.40 8.91
N GLU A 22 -3.32 3.60 8.73
CA GLU A 22 -2.64 3.28 7.47
C GLU A 22 -2.89 1.82 7.06
N GLU A 23 -2.88 0.90 8.02
CA GLU A 23 -3.18 -0.51 7.78
C GLU A 23 -4.56 -0.72 7.17
N ARG A 24 -5.60 -0.03 7.64
CA ARG A 24 -6.96 -0.12 7.07
C ARG A 24 -7.03 0.42 5.65
N VAL A 25 -6.37 1.53 5.39
CA VAL A 25 -6.25 2.09 4.03
C VAL A 25 -5.55 1.07 3.13
N GLN A 26 -4.47 0.47 3.58
CA GLN A 26 -3.73 -0.55 2.82
C GLN A 26 -4.59 -1.78 2.53
N ILE A 27 -5.29 -2.32 3.51
CA ILE A 27 -6.19 -3.47 3.32
C ILE A 27 -7.27 -3.13 2.29
N SER A 28 -7.88 -1.96 2.39
CA SER A 28 -8.91 -1.51 1.44
C SER A 28 -8.38 -1.38 0.02
N ILE A 29 -7.19 -0.84 -0.15
CA ILE A 29 -6.53 -0.71 -1.47
C ILE A 29 -6.13 -2.07 -2.03
N VAL A 30 -5.60 -2.96 -1.22
CA VAL A 30 -5.27 -4.32 -1.65
C VAL A 30 -6.52 -5.06 -2.13
N ASN A 31 -7.62 -4.94 -1.40
CA ASN A 31 -8.91 -5.53 -1.81
C ASN A 31 -9.41 -4.92 -3.13
N TYR A 32 -9.28 -3.62 -3.28
CA TYR A 32 -9.63 -2.91 -4.51
C TYR A 32 -8.79 -3.40 -5.70
N LEU A 33 -7.48 -3.50 -5.54
CA LEU A 33 -6.58 -4.03 -6.58
C LEU A 33 -6.96 -5.45 -7.00
N LYS A 34 -7.19 -6.33 -6.04
CA LYS A 34 -7.57 -7.73 -6.33
C LYS A 34 -8.91 -7.85 -7.04
N LEU A 35 -9.85 -6.94 -6.74
CA LEU A 35 -11.19 -6.96 -7.32
C LEU A 35 -11.21 -6.34 -8.73
N GLN A 36 -10.60 -5.18 -8.90
CA GLN A 36 -10.66 -4.41 -10.14
C GLN A 36 -9.55 -4.76 -11.14
N TYR A 37 -8.41 -5.20 -10.65
CA TYR A 37 -7.22 -5.52 -11.44
C TYR A 37 -6.66 -6.89 -11.06
N PRO A 38 -7.42 -7.98 -11.26
CA PRO A 38 -7.10 -9.30 -10.71
C PRO A 38 -5.81 -9.91 -11.24
N ASN A 39 -5.33 -9.46 -12.39
CA ASN A 39 -4.13 -10.01 -13.05
C ASN A 39 -2.87 -9.18 -12.80
N VAL A 40 -2.95 -8.11 -12.03
CA VAL A 40 -1.82 -7.23 -11.77
C VAL A 40 -0.87 -7.86 -10.75
N LEU A 41 0.40 -7.89 -11.09
CA LEU A 41 1.45 -8.35 -10.18
C LEU A 41 1.83 -7.22 -9.22
N PHE A 42 1.59 -7.42 -7.94
CA PHE A 42 1.99 -6.49 -6.91
C PHE A 42 2.33 -7.19 -5.60
N THR A 43 3.03 -6.50 -4.74
CA THR A 43 3.28 -6.93 -3.37
C THR A 43 3.29 -5.73 -2.42
N ALA A 44 2.90 -5.98 -1.19
CA ALA A 44 3.22 -5.08 -0.08
C ALA A 44 4.65 -5.33 0.39
N THR A 45 5.30 -4.26 0.86
CA THR A 45 6.64 -4.35 1.43
C THR A 45 6.51 -4.42 2.93
N MET A 46 6.46 -5.28 3.65
CA MET A 46 6.23 -5.33 5.10
C MET A 46 7.20 -4.46 5.94
N GLY A 47 7.99 -3.63 5.29
CA GLY A 47 8.82 -2.52 5.76
C GLY A 47 9.32 -2.64 7.18
N GLY A 48 9.02 -1.63 7.97
CA GLY A 48 9.42 -1.54 9.38
C GLY A 48 8.54 -2.30 10.37
N GLN A 49 7.48 -2.98 9.94
CA GLN A 49 6.47 -3.57 10.84
C GLN A 49 7.06 -4.61 11.82
N PHE A 50 8.09 -5.35 11.40
CA PHE A 50 8.71 -6.40 12.17
C PHE A 50 10.11 -6.06 12.69
N GLN A 51 10.53 -4.80 12.53
CA GLN A 51 11.87 -4.33 12.90
C GLN A 51 11.86 -3.57 14.23
N LYS A 52 11.32 -4.17 15.28
CA LYS A 52 11.17 -3.51 16.59
C LYS A 52 12.49 -3.40 17.37
N HIS A 53 13.44 -4.30 17.12
CA HIS A 53 14.72 -4.35 17.83
C HIS A 53 15.89 -3.96 16.93
N TYR A 54 16.95 -3.40 17.55
CA TYR A 54 18.15 -3.00 16.85
C TYR A 54 18.77 -4.14 16.02
N SER A 55 18.82 -5.36 16.58
CA SER A 55 19.32 -6.53 15.88
C SER A 55 18.53 -6.88 14.62
N GLN A 56 17.20 -6.74 14.67
CA GLN A 56 16.32 -6.97 13.51
C GLN A 56 16.54 -5.90 12.43
N ARG A 57 16.69 -4.65 12.81
CA ARG A 57 17.00 -3.56 11.88
C ARG A 57 18.36 -3.75 11.20
N LEU A 58 19.36 -4.15 11.97
CA LEU A 58 20.70 -4.42 11.45
C LEU A 58 20.70 -5.61 10.47
N LYS A 59 19.99 -6.70 10.82
CA LYS A 59 19.82 -7.85 9.94
C LYS A 59 19.11 -7.47 8.64
N ALA A 60 18.02 -6.73 8.72
CA ALA A 60 17.27 -6.26 7.56
C ALA A 60 18.16 -5.42 6.63
N LYS A 61 18.92 -4.48 7.16
CA LYS A 61 19.86 -3.65 6.41
C LYS A 61 20.94 -4.51 5.71
N ARG A 62 21.53 -5.46 6.42
CA ARG A 62 22.56 -6.35 5.87
C ARG A 62 22.03 -7.27 4.77
N THR A 63 20.77 -7.65 4.85
CA THR A 63 20.11 -8.52 3.86
C THR A 63 19.47 -7.74 2.71
N GLY A 64 19.65 -6.43 2.65
CA GLY A 64 19.28 -5.61 1.50
C GLY A 64 17.99 -4.80 1.66
N TYR A 65 17.39 -4.77 2.85
CA TYR A 65 16.24 -3.91 3.09
C TYR A 65 16.61 -2.43 2.92
N LEU A 66 15.82 -1.73 2.12
CA LEU A 66 15.99 -0.30 1.90
C LEU A 66 14.97 0.48 2.73
N ARG A 67 15.45 1.21 3.73
CA ARG A 67 14.61 2.09 4.54
C ARG A 67 13.93 3.14 3.68
N GLY A 68 12.65 3.34 3.92
CA GLY A 68 11.84 4.28 3.15
C GLY A 68 11.17 3.68 1.92
N VAL A 69 11.38 2.38 1.62
CA VAL A 69 10.67 1.71 0.53
C VAL A 69 9.16 1.89 0.66
N SER A 70 8.49 2.13 -0.47
CA SER A 70 7.03 2.32 -0.52
C SER A 70 6.25 1.10 -0.03
N ASP A 71 5.05 1.30 0.48
CA ASP A 71 4.21 0.24 1.06
C ASP A 71 3.73 -0.78 0.04
N LEU A 72 3.44 -0.34 -1.19
CA LEU A 72 2.98 -1.19 -2.28
C LEU A 72 3.86 -1.00 -3.51
N LEU A 73 4.29 -2.12 -4.08
CA LEU A 73 5.04 -2.15 -5.33
C LEU A 73 4.19 -2.89 -6.38
N ILE A 74 3.74 -2.17 -7.39
CA ILE A 74 2.97 -2.69 -8.50
C ILE A 74 3.90 -2.81 -9.72
N PHE A 75 4.13 -4.05 -10.17
CA PHE A 75 5.10 -4.38 -11.23
C PHE A 75 4.45 -4.46 -12.61
N GLU A 76 3.43 -3.67 -12.83
CA GLU A 76 2.75 -3.57 -14.11
C GLU A 76 3.15 -2.28 -14.81
N PRO A 77 3.75 -2.33 -16.01
CA PRO A 77 4.04 -1.11 -16.76
C PRO A 77 2.75 -0.52 -17.36
N ASN A 78 2.76 0.79 -17.54
CA ASN A 78 1.82 1.47 -18.42
C ASN A 78 2.58 2.07 -19.62
N LYS A 79 1.96 2.92 -20.42
CA LYS A 79 2.61 3.50 -21.61
C LYS A 79 3.80 4.38 -21.28
N THR A 80 3.84 4.95 -20.07
CA THR A 80 4.82 5.98 -19.66
C THR A 80 5.80 5.49 -18.60
N HIS A 81 5.40 4.54 -17.76
CA HIS A 81 6.15 4.14 -16.58
C HIS A 81 6.33 2.63 -16.49
N ASN A 82 7.39 2.20 -15.82
CA ASN A 82 7.75 0.80 -15.67
C ASN A 82 6.98 0.07 -14.57
N GLY A 83 6.36 0.80 -13.66
CA GLY A 83 5.60 0.31 -12.53
C GLY A 83 5.08 1.45 -11.68
N LEU A 84 4.26 1.12 -10.69
CA LEU A 84 3.64 2.09 -9.78
C LEU A 84 3.99 1.72 -8.33
N PHE A 85 4.67 2.63 -7.64
CA PHE A 85 5.03 2.46 -6.23
C PHE A 85 4.27 3.47 -5.38
N ILE A 86 3.60 2.97 -4.35
CA ILE A 86 2.71 3.77 -3.53
C ILE A 86 3.13 3.72 -2.06
N GLU A 87 3.47 4.88 -1.52
CA GLU A 87 3.54 5.10 -0.08
C GLU A 87 2.16 5.49 0.42
N LEU A 88 1.63 4.79 1.40
CA LEU A 88 0.30 5.06 1.94
C LEU A 88 0.38 5.88 3.22
N LYS A 89 -0.45 6.91 3.28
CA LYS A 89 -0.71 7.67 4.50
C LYS A 89 -2.21 7.63 4.80
N LYS A 90 -2.55 7.68 6.08
CA LYS A 90 -3.95 7.55 6.52
C LYS A 90 -4.84 8.70 6.05
N ASP A 91 -4.30 9.91 5.96
CA ASP A 91 -5.03 11.13 5.64
C ASP A 91 -4.11 12.27 5.14
N LYS A 92 -4.74 13.42 4.86
CA LYS A 92 -4.05 14.62 4.35
C LYS A 92 -3.08 15.27 5.36
N LYS A 93 -3.19 14.92 6.63
CA LYS A 93 -2.36 15.47 7.71
C LYS A 93 -1.07 14.68 7.91
N SER A 94 -0.95 13.52 7.30
CA SER A 94 0.22 12.66 7.37
C SER A 94 1.15 12.92 6.19
N TYR A 95 2.45 12.93 6.45
CA TYR A 95 3.48 13.24 5.46
C TYR A 95 4.52 12.13 5.39
N PRO A 96 5.14 11.92 4.22
CA PRO A 96 6.23 10.96 4.10
C PRO A 96 7.45 11.41 4.89
N THR A 97 8.19 10.44 5.41
CA THR A 97 9.50 10.67 6.04
C THR A 97 10.54 11.11 5.00
N LYS A 98 11.70 11.58 5.47
CA LYS A 98 12.81 11.94 4.59
C LYS A 98 13.24 10.75 3.73
N GLU A 99 13.38 9.57 4.32
CA GLU A 99 13.79 8.36 3.62
C GLU A 99 12.75 7.91 2.58
N GLN A 100 11.47 8.04 2.89
CA GLN A 100 10.37 7.76 1.96
C GLN A 100 10.38 8.71 0.77
N LYS A 101 10.64 10.00 1.00
CA LYS A 101 10.79 10.99 -0.09
C LYS A 101 11.98 10.67 -0.99
N ILE A 102 13.09 10.24 -0.41
CA ILE A 102 14.28 9.84 -1.17
C ILE A 102 13.97 8.61 -2.03
N PHE A 103 13.29 7.60 -1.48
CA PHE A 103 12.88 6.43 -2.25
C PHE A 103 11.97 6.79 -3.43
N ILE A 104 10.96 7.63 -3.18
CA ILE A 104 10.04 8.09 -4.23
C ILE A 104 10.81 8.79 -5.35
N GLN A 105 11.71 9.70 -5.04
CA GLN A 105 12.49 10.41 -6.05
C GLN A 105 13.41 9.46 -6.84
N ASN A 106 14.06 8.54 -6.16
CA ASN A 106 14.90 7.52 -6.81
C ASN A 106 14.09 6.62 -7.75
N ALA A 107 12.88 6.28 -7.38
CA ALA A 107 11.98 5.50 -8.23
C ALA A 107 11.54 6.28 -9.48
N LEU A 108 11.15 7.54 -9.31
CA LEU A 108 10.79 8.45 -10.41
C LEU A 108 11.95 8.60 -11.40
N ASP A 109 13.18 8.77 -10.90
CA ASP A 109 14.38 8.92 -11.74
C ASP A 109 14.67 7.65 -12.57
N ARG A 110 14.11 6.52 -12.22
CA ARG A 110 14.29 5.22 -12.89
C ARG A 110 13.10 4.79 -13.75
N GLY A 111 12.18 5.69 -14.00
CA GLY A 111 11.04 5.44 -14.88
C GLY A 111 9.83 4.78 -14.22
N TYR A 112 9.81 4.68 -12.89
CA TYR A 112 8.62 4.28 -12.15
C TYR A 112 7.76 5.49 -11.83
N TYR A 113 6.45 5.30 -11.74
CA TYR A 113 5.59 6.29 -11.09
C TYR A 113 5.58 6.00 -9.59
N ALA A 114 6.02 6.93 -8.79
CA ALA A 114 6.10 6.77 -7.35
C ALA A 114 5.45 7.98 -6.67
N ILE A 115 4.60 7.72 -5.68
CA ILE A 115 3.75 8.73 -5.07
C ILE A 115 3.43 8.38 -3.62
N CYS A 116 3.24 9.41 -2.80
CA CYS A 116 2.60 9.28 -1.49
C CYS A 116 1.10 9.55 -1.64
N CYS A 117 0.28 8.52 -1.42
CA CYS A 117 -1.17 8.64 -1.46
C CYS A 117 -1.71 8.85 -0.04
N LYS A 118 -2.58 9.83 0.11
CA LYS A 118 -3.17 10.22 1.38
C LYS A 118 -4.65 9.82 1.44
N GLY A 119 -4.91 8.66 2.04
CA GLY A 119 -6.24 8.07 2.14
C GLY A 119 -6.62 7.20 0.96
N PHE A 120 -7.72 6.48 1.12
CA PHE A 120 -8.21 5.50 0.15
C PHE A 120 -8.57 6.14 -1.21
N ASP A 121 -9.34 7.23 -1.20
CA ASP A 121 -9.83 7.82 -2.45
C ASP A 121 -8.70 8.35 -3.33
N HIS A 122 -7.72 8.99 -2.73
CA HIS A 122 -6.53 9.47 -3.46
C HIS A 122 -5.75 8.31 -4.07
N CYS A 123 -5.58 7.24 -3.32
CA CYS A 123 -4.87 6.05 -3.79
C CYS A 123 -5.63 5.34 -4.92
N LYS A 124 -6.93 5.15 -4.76
CA LYS A 124 -7.81 4.58 -5.79
C LYS A 124 -7.75 5.38 -7.09
N GLU A 125 -7.89 6.68 -7.01
CA GLU A 125 -7.81 7.57 -8.17
C GLU A 125 -6.45 7.45 -8.87
N THR A 126 -5.37 7.42 -8.12
CA THR A 126 -4.01 7.25 -8.67
C THR A 126 -3.87 5.93 -9.42
N ILE A 127 -4.34 4.83 -8.85
CA ILE A 127 -4.31 3.50 -9.47
C ILE A 127 -5.11 3.50 -10.77
N ASP A 128 -6.33 4.03 -10.75
CA ASP A 128 -7.19 4.07 -11.93
C ASP A 128 -6.57 4.92 -13.05
N LYS A 129 -6.02 6.08 -12.74
CA LYS A 129 -5.30 6.93 -13.70
C LYS A 129 -4.08 6.24 -14.28
N TYR A 130 -3.32 5.52 -13.45
CA TYR A 130 -2.15 4.79 -13.91
C TYR A 130 -2.52 3.72 -14.92
N PHE A 131 -3.54 2.90 -14.65
CA PHE A 131 -3.98 1.84 -15.56
C PHE A 131 -4.75 2.36 -16.78
N ASN A 132 -5.28 3.57 -16.73
CA ASN A 132 -5.88 4.27 -17.87
C ASN A 132 -4.86 5.06 -18.71
N ASN A 133 -3.58 4.96 -18.42
CA ASN A 133 -2.50 5.69 -19.09
C ASN A 133 -2.65 7.22 -19.02
N GLU A 134 -3.16 7.71 -17.91
CA GLU A 134 -3.32 9.15 -17.64
C GLU A 134 -2.16 9.72 -16.80
N LEU A 135 -1.24 8.88 -16.41
CA LEU A 135 -0.05 9.24 -15.64
C LEU A 135 1.22 8.85 -16.38
#